data_0f2225af92e712209bb562c7cca197f0
#
_entry.id   0f2225af92e712209bb562c7cca197f0
#
_cell.length_a   1.000
_cell.length_b   1.000
_cell.length_c   1.000
_cell.angle_alpha   90.00
_cell.angle_beta   90.00
_cell.angle_gamma   90.00
#
_symmetry.space_group_name_H-M   'P 1'
#
loop_
_entity.id
_entity.type
_entity.pdbx_description
1 polymer ?
#
loop_
_entity_poly.entity_id
_entity_poly.type
_entity_poly.pdbx_seq_one_letter_code
_entity_poly.pdbx_strand_id
1 'polypeptide(L)'
;MRNDDKHVSGVCVADGRPPDDALILRIARGDTAALETLYRQTSASIYGFTLSILREPTAAEDVMQDTFVSVMQSAPGYQPSGKPMAWLLTIARNLALMRLRKAENKNLSFDELFHVEDTHNAYQVTENHMVLEKVLHTLTDSERQIVMLHALSGLKHREVADLLGIPQATAISRYNRALGKLRNSMGGDDLDR
;
A
#
# COMPACT_ATOMS: atom_id res chain seq x y z
N MET A 1 26.74 16.88 6.83
CA MET A 1 25.62 17.37 6.01
C MET A 1 24.37 16.67 6.49
N ARG A 2 23.54 17.35 7.25
CA ARG A 2 22.27 16.82 7.76
C ARG A 2 21.24 16.96 6.64
N ASN A 3 20.77 15.84 6.09
CA ASN A 3 19.59 15.84 5.25
C ASN A 3 18.37 15.82 6.18
N ASP A 4 17.72 16.97 6.29
CA ASP A 4 16.41 17.09 6.90
C ASP A 4 15.41 16.30 6.05
N ASP A 5 14.99 15.14 6.58
CA ASP A 5 13.79 14.43 6.14
C ASP A 5 12.58 15.34 6.45
N LYS A 6 12.28 16.27 5.54
CA LYS A 6 11.01 16.99 5.58
C LYS A 6 9.89 16.00 5.36
N HIS A 7 9.25 15.68 6.45
CA HIS A 7 8.04 14.89 6.56
C HIS A 7 6.97 15.45 5.63
N VAL A 8 6.77 14.81 4.49
CA VAL A 8 5.57 15.04 3.66
C VAL A 8 4.46 14.20 4.28
N SER A 9 3.81 14.76 5.29
CA SER A 9 2.58 14.23 5.84
C SER A 9 1.44 14.53 4.87
N GLY A 10 1.11 13.59 4.04
CA GLY A 10 0.03 13.72 3.07
C GLY A 10 -0.62 12.41 2.76
N VAL A 11 -1.35 11.82 3.72
CA VAL A 11 -2.33 10.77 3.42
C VAL A 11 -3.46 10.84 4.42
N CYS A 12 -4.67 10.82 3.89
CA CYS A 12 -5.92 10.74 4.62
C CYS A 12 -5.97 9.49 5.50
N VAL A 13 -5.46 9.61 6.71
CA VAL A 13 -5.76 8.73 7.83
C VAL A 13 -7.03 9.31 8.45
N ALA A 14 -8.09 8.56 8.58
CA ALA A 14 -9.39 9.06 9.07
C ALA A 14 -9.30 9.76 10.44
N ASP A 15 -8.22 9.53 11.21
CA ASP A 15 -7.91 10.17 12.49
C ASP A 15 -6.52 10.83 12.54
N GLY A 16 -5.79 10.94 11.43
CA GLY A 16 -4.48 11.59 11.34
C GLY A 16 -3.35 10.95 12.18
N ARG A 17 -3.60 9.84 12.88
CA ARG A 17 -2.60 9.15 13.68
C ARG A 17 -2.20 7.82 13.02
N PRO A 18 -0.89 7.54 12.90
CA PRO A 18 -0.44 6.21 12.50
C PRO A 18 -0.85 5.18 13.57
N PRO A 19 -1.07 3.90 13.19
CA PRO A 19 -1.33 2.85 14.16
C PRO A 19 -0.15 2.72 15.12
N ASP A 20 -0.43 2.36 16.38
CA ASP A 20 0.57 2.09 17.39
C ASP A 20 0.54 0.62 17.83
N ASP A 21 1.60 0.17 18.50
CA ASP A 21 1.70 -1.19 19.02
C ASP A 21 0.57 -1.50 20.01
N ALA A 22 0.05 -0.51 20.74
CA ALA A 22 -1.01 -0.69 21.71
C ALA A 22 -2.31 -1.19 21.07
N LEU A 23 -2.63 -0.76 19.84
CA LEU A 23 -3.79 -1.29 19.11
C LEU A 23 -3.66 -2.78 18.86
N ILE A 24 -2.48 -3.25 18.39
CA ILE A 24 -2.25 -4.66 18.12
C ILE A 24 -2.33 -5.49 19.42
N LEU A 25 -1.76 -4.99 20.52
CA LEU A 25 -1.84 -5.66 21.82
C LEU A 25 -3.26 -5.74 22.39
N ARG A 26 -4.11 -4.77 22.10
CA ARG A 26 -5.54 -4.79 22.45
C ARG A 26 -6.29 -5.82 21.60
N ILE A 27 -6.02 -5.87 20.30
CA ILE A 27 -6.58 -6.88 19.40
C ILE A 27 -6.21 -8.29 19.86
N ALA A 28 -4.96 -8.52 20.29
CA ALA A 28 -4.51 -9.79 20.85
C ALA A 28 -5.32 -10.26 22.08
N ARG A 29 -5.98 -9.32 22.78
CA ARG A 29 -6.86 -9.58 23.94
C ARG A 29 -8.35 -9.68 23.58
N GLY A 30 -8.67 -9.66 22.27
CA GLY A 30 -10.03 -9.76 21.76
C GLY A 30 -10.80 -8.43 21.70
N ASP A 31 -10.11 -7.29 21.77
CA ASP A 31 -10.75 -5.96 21.69
C ASP A 31 -11.15 -5.64 20.24
N THR A 32 -12.43 -5.79 19.92
CA THR A 32 -12.99 -5.53 18.59
C THR A 32 -12.99 -4.04 18.23
N ALA A 33 -13.11 -3.13 19.22
CA ALA A 33 -13.05 -1.69 18.97
C ALA A 33 -11.63 -1.24 18.57
N ALA A 34 -10.59 -1.92 19.07
CA ALA A 34 -9.23 -1.70 18.63
C ALA A 34 -9.03 -2.16 17.17
N LEU A 35 -9.65 -3.28 16.78
CA LEU A 35 -9.61 -3.76 15.38
C LEU A 35 -10.33 -2.78 14.44
N GLU A 36 -11.51 -2.29 14.81
CA GLU A 36 -12.22 -1.27 14.03
C GLU A 36 -11.39 0.00 13.86
N THR A 37 -10.73 0.43 14.91
CA THR A 37 -9.84 1.60 14.87
C THR A 37 -8.66 1.35 13.92
N LEU A 38 -8.01 0.19 14.01
CA LEU A 38 -6.93 -0.20 13.14
C LEU A 38 -7.39 -0.25 11.66
N TYR A 39 -8.56 -0.84 11.40
CA TYR A 39 -9.15 -0.89 10.06
C TYR A 39 -9.33 0.51 9.48
N ARG A 40 -9.97 1.41 10.22
CA ARG A 40 -10.20 2.80 9.77
C ARG A 40 -8.90 3.55 9.48
N GLN A 41 -7.86 3.30 10.28
CA GLN A 41 -6.57 3.97 10.11
C GLN A 41 -5.75 3.43 8.95
N THR A 42 -5.90 2.14 8.57
CA THR A 42 -4.92 1.48 7.71
C THR A 42 -5.47 0.84 6.45
N SER A 43 -6.81 0.66 6.34
CA SER A 43 -7.44 -0.03 5.19
C SER A 43 -7.09 0.60 3.85
N ALA A 44 -7.14 1.92 3.74
CA ALA A 44 -6.80 2.63 2.49
C ALA A 44 -5.34 2.41 2.08
N SER A 45 -4.40 2.43 3.04
CA SER A 45 -2.98 2.20 2.77
C SER A 45 -2.71 0.75 2.37
N ILE A 46 -3.37 -0.21 3.06
CA ILE A 46 -3.25 -1.63 2.74
C ILE A 46 -3.85 -1.91 1.36
N TYR A 47 -5.06 -1.41 1.08
CA TYR A 47 -5.69 -1.55 -0.23
C TYR A 47 -4.83 -0.98 -1.35
N GLY A 48 -4.37 0.27 -1.22
CA GLY A 48 -3.51 0.89 -2.23
C GLY A 48 -2.22 0.11 -2.48
N PHE A 49 -1.61 -0.44 -1.42
CA PHE A 49 -0.42 -1.27 -1.56
C PHE A 49 -0.72 -2.62 -2.22
N THR A 50 -1.78 -3.32 -1.83
CA THR A 50 -2.19 -4.59 -2.46
C THR A 50 -2.59 -4.40 -3.91
N LEU A 51 -3.31 -3.31 -4.24
CA LEU A 51 -3.62 -2.93 -5.62
C LEU A 51 -2.37 -2.68 -6.46
N SER A 52 -1.33 -2.08 -5.88
CA SER A 52 -0.05 -1.86 -6.57
C SER A 52 0.67 -3.16 -6.95
N ILE A 53 0.36 -4.27 -6.26
CA ILE A 53 0.90 -5.60 -6.51
C ILE A 53 0.00 -6.39 -7.46
N LEU A 54 -1.29 -6.45 -7.16
CA LEU A 54 -2.27 -7.32 -7.81
C LEU A 54 -2.85 -6.74 -9.09
N ARG A 55 -2.92 -5.41 -9.20
CA ARG A 55 -3.50 -4.64 -10.31
C ARG A 55 -4.98 -4.93 -10.60
N GLU A 56 -5.64 -5.69 -9.76
CA GLU A 56 -7.03 -6.07 -9.88
C GLU A 56 -7.75 -5.60 -8.60
N PRO A 57 -8.76 -4.69 -8.71
CA PRO A 57 -9.41 -4.07 -7.56
C PRO A 57 -10.07 -5.06 -6.62
N THR A 58 -10.81 -6.04 -7.16
CA THR A 58 -11.52 -7.05 -6.35
C THR A 58 -10.52 -7.92 -5.58
N ALA A 59 -9.44 -8.37 -6.25
CA ALA A 59 -8.39 -9.14 -5.60
C ALA A 59 -7.66 -8.34 -4.52
N ALA A 60 -7.47 -7.03 -4.76
CA ALA A 60 -6.84 -6.16 -3.78
C ALA A 60 -7.72 -5.94 -2.54
N GLU A 61 -9.04 -5.81 -2.74
CA GLU A 61 -10.01 -5.71 -1.65
C GLU A 61 -10.07 -7.00 -0.82
N ASP A 62 -10.16 -8.15 -1.49
CA ASP A 62 -10.13 -9.46 -0.82
C ASP A 62 -8.87 -9.62 0.04
N VAL A 63 -7.69 -9.30 -0.52
CA VAL A 63 -6.42 -9.40 0.22
C VAL A 63 -6.35 -8.39 1.35
N MET A 64 -6.92 -7.20 1.18
CA MET A 64 -7.02 -6.23 2.29
C MET A 64 -7.88 -6.83 3.43
N GLN A 65 -9.03 -7.40 3.15
CA GLN A 65 -9.89 -8.03 4.16
C GLN A 65 -9.19 -9.22 4.82
N ASP A 66 -8.57 -10.11 4.04
CA ASP A 66 -7.79 -11.25 4.53
C ASP A 66 -6.63 -10.80 5.43
N THR A 67 -6.08 -9.62 5.18
CA THR A 67 -5.03 -9.02 6.02
C THR A 67 -5.53 -8.79 7.43
N PHE A 68 -6.73 -8.22 7.61
CA PHE A 68 -7.29 -7.98 8.95
C PHE A 68 -7.69 -9.28 9.66
N VAL A 69 -8.16 -10.28 8.93
CA VAL A 69 -8.37 -11.62 9.49
C VAL A 69 -7.04 -12.21 9.99
N SER A 70 -5.98 -12.11 9.19
CA SER A 70 -4.64 -12.58 9.57
C SER A 70 -4.05 -11.80 10.74
N VAL A 71 -4.34 -10.50 10.82
CA VAL A 71 -3.97 -9.65 11.97
C VAL A 71 -4.59 -10.19 13.26
N MET A 72 -5.89 -10.48 13.28
CA MET A 72 -6.56 -11.04 14.46
C MET A 72 -5.91 -12.36 14.90
N GLN A 73 -5.59 -13.23 13.94
CA GLN A 73 -4.97 -14.53 14.22
C GLN A 73 -3.53 -14.41 14.72
N SER A 74 -2.78 -13.43 14.22
CA SER A 74 -1.35 -13.25 14.49
C SER A 74 -1.05 -12.30 15.65
N ALA A 75 -2.02 -11.46 16.05
CA ALA A 75 -1.85 -10.49 17.13
C ALA A 75 -1.38 -11.10 18.46
N PRO A 76 -1.82 -12.32 18.88
CA PRO A 76 -1.29 -12.93 20.12
C PRO A 76 0.21 -13.16 20.13
N GLY A 77 0.82 -13.35 18.94
CA GLY A 77 2.27 -13.52 18.78
C GLY A 77 3.03 -12.25 18.44
N TYR A 78 2.33 -11.11 18.36
CA TYR A 78 2.95 -9.85 17.99
C TYR A 78 3.93 -9.35 19.05
N GLN A 79 5.13 -8.98 18.62
CA GLN A 79 6.12 -8.35 19.49
C GLN A 79 6.23 -6.86 19.16
N PRO A 80 5.97 -5.97 20.14
CA PRO A 80 6.06 -4.53 19.94
C PRO A 80 7.44 -4.11 19.42
N SER A 81 7.45 -3.46 18.28
CA SER A 81 8.68 -3.02 17.61
C SER A 81 8.68 -1.52 17.27
N GLY A 82 7.58 -0.82 17.61
CA GLY A 82 7.35 0.57 17.20
C GLY A 82 7.06 0.71 15.69
N LYS A 83 6.79 -0.39 14.99
CA LYS A 83 6.58 -0.41 13.53
C LYS A 83 5.34 -1.23 13.13
N PRO A 84 4.18 -1.00 13.74
CA PRO A 84 2.98 -1.78 13.48
C PRO A 84 2.56 -1.71 12.00
N MET A 85 2.71 -0.56 11.33
CA MET A 85 2.38 -0.44 9.91
C MET A 85 3.26 -1.32 9.02
N ALA A 86 4.55 -1.42 9.29
CA ALA A 86 5.45 -2.32 8.54
C ALA A 86 5.06 -3.78 8.72
N TRP A 87 4.65 -4.17 9.92
CA TRP A 87 4.17 -5.53 10.22
C TRP A 87 2.88 -5.85 9.45
N LEU A 88 1.90 -4.93 9.44
CA LEU A 88 0.64 -5.05 8.67
C LEU A 88 0.93 -5.24 7.17
N LEU A 89 1.78 -4.38 6.61
CA LEU A 89 2.12 -4.42 5.20
C LEU A 89 2.94 -5.66 4.82
N THR A 90 3.68 -6.25 5.76
CA THR A 90 4.34 -7.55 5.55
C THR A 90 3.30 -8.66 5.39
N ILE A 91 2.26 -8.69 6.22
CA ILE A 91 1.14 -9.64 6.09
C ILE A 91 0.45 -9.45 4.75
N ALA A 92 0.05 -8.23 4.42
CA ALA A 92 -0.62 -7.89 3.17
C ALA A 92 0.20 -8.31 1.93
N ARG A 93 1.52 -8.03 1.94
CA ARG A 93 2.42 -8.42 0.86
C ARG A 93 2.47 -9.93 0.68
N ASN A 94 2.59 -10.68 1.77
CA ASN A 94 2.67 -12.13 1.71
C ASN A 94 1.38 -12.73 1.12
N LEU A 95 0.22 -12.24 1.53
CA LEU A 95 -1.08 -12.66 1.00
C LEU A 95 -1.22 -12.32 -0.50
N ALA A 96 -0.82 -11.10 -0.90
CA ALA A 96 -0.85 -10.69 -2.30
C ALA A 96 0.06 -11.56 -3.18
N LEU A 97 1.29 -11.82 -2.74
CA LEU A 97 2.22 -12.70 -3.49
C LEU A 97 1.73 -14.15 -3.54
N MET A 98 1.11 -14.64 -2.48
CA MET A 98 0.51 -15.98 -2.47
C MET A 98 -0.64 -16.07 -3.48
N ARG A 99 -1.48 -15.03 -3.58
CA ARG A 99 -2.56 -14.96 -4.57
C ARG A 99 -2.05 -14.96 -6.00
N LEU A 100 -0.99 -14.19 -6.31
CA LEU A 100 -0.34 -14.20 -7.63
C LEU A 100 0.19 -15.60 -7.99
N ARG A 101 0.93 -16.25 -7.11
CA ARG A 101 1.45 -17.60 -7.34
C ARG A 101 0.33 -18.62 -7.59
N LYS A 102 -0.79 -18.50 -6.87
CA LYS A 102 -1.95 -19.37 -7.05
C LYS A 102 -2.61 -19.18 -8.42
N ALA A 103 -2.65 -17.94 -8.91
CA ALA A 103 -3.16 -17.61 -10.24
C ALA A 103 -2.23 -18.17 -11.34
N GLU A 104 -0.92 -17.96 -11.21
CA GLU A 104 0.08 -18.53 -12.15
C GLU A 104 -0.01 -20.06 -12.24
N ASN A 105 -0.14 -20.75 -11.10
CA ASN A 105 -0.25 -22.22 -11.05
C ASN A 105 -1.56 -22.79 -11.64
N LYS A 106 -2.58 -21.95 -11.82
CA LYS A 106 -3.84 -22.38 -12.44
C LYS A 106 -3.82 -22.28 -13.97
N ASN A 107 -2.69 -21.97 -14.60
CA ASN A 107 -2.56 -21.72 -16.05
C ASN A 107 -3.57 -20.69 -16.60
N LEU A 108 -4.04 -19.79 -15.74
CA LEU A 108 -4.80 -18.63 -16.19
C LEU A 108 -3.78 -17.71 -16.84
N SER A 109 -3.92 -17.49 -18.15
CA SER A 109 -3.07 -16.55 -18.89
C SER A 109 -3.11 -15.22 -18.16
N PHE A 110 -1.94 -14.59 -17.99
CA PHE A 110 -1.79 -13.29 -17.33
C PHE A 110 -2.71 -12.23 -17.96
N ASP A 111 -3.02 -12.37 -19.25
CA ASP A 111 -3.94 -11.51 -20.02
C ASP A 111 -5.43 -11.72 -19.65
N GLU A 112 -5.84 -12.90 -19.18
CA GLU A 112 -7.22 -13.15 -18.74
C GLU A 112 -7.52 -12.61 -17.34
N LEU A 113 -6.48 -12.42 -16.51
CA LEU A 113 -6.60 -11.79 -15.18
C LEU A 113 -6.76 -10.26 -15.27
N PHE A 114 -6.44 -9.66 -16.43
CA PHE A 114 -6.44 -8.21 -16.64
C PHE A 114 -7.58 -7.71 -17.53
N HIS A 115 -8.56 -8.54 -17.86
CA HIS A 115 -9.82 -8.03 -18.38
C HIS A 115 -10.58 -7.40 -17.21
N VAL A 116 -10.27 -6.12 -17.00
CA VAL A 116 -11.06 -5.23 -16.16
C VAL A 116 -12.38 -4.99 -16.87
N GLU A 117 -13.40 -5.81 -16.60
CA GLU A 117 -14.74 -5.29 -16.68
C GLU A 117 -14.87 -4.25 -15.57
N ASP A 118 -15.13 -3.02 -16.00
CA ASP A 118 -15.40 -1.85 -15.20
C ASP A 118 -16.62 -2.09 -14.28
N THR A 119 -16.44 -2.91 -13.24
CA THR A 119 -17.42 -2.99 -12.16
C THR A 119 -17.08 -1.90 -11.15
N HIS A 120 -17.56 -0.70 -11.46
CA HIS A 120 -17.69 0.40 -10.51
C HIS A 120 -18.31 -0.12 -9.21
N ASN A 121 -17.50 -0.35 -8.22
CA ASN A 121 -17.98 -0.45 -6.86
C ASN A 121 -17.64 0.85 -6.11
N ALA A 122 -18.70 1.45 -5.59
CA ALA A 122 -18.90 2.82 -5.18
C ALA A 122 -18.08 3.27 -3.96
N TYR A 123 -16.76 3.39 -4.12
CA TYR A 123 -16.06 4.50 -3.50
C TYR A 123 -16.14 5.66 -4.48
N GLN A 124 -16.71 6.80 -4.07
CA GLN A 124 -16.87 7.98 -4.91
C GLN A 124 -15.56 8.26 -5.65
N VAL A 125 -15.54 7.89 -6.93
CA VAL A 125 -14.43 8.16 -7.85
C VAL A 125 -14.51 9.65 -8.17
N THR A 126 -13.85 10.46 -7.35
CA THR A 126 -13.60 11.86 -7.67
C THR A 126 -12.66 11.93 -8.89
N GLU A 127 -12.79 12.96 -9.73
CA GLU A 127 -11.89 13.21 -10.88
C GLU A 127 -10.40 13.05 -10.51
N ASN A 128 -10.03 13.39 -9.27
CA ASN A 128 -8.70 13.20 -8.71
C ASN A 128 -8.26 11.72 -8.65
N HIS A 129 -9.17 10.75 -8.52
CA HIS A 129 -8.84 9.32 -8.53
C HIS A 129 -8.44 8.84 -9.93
N MET A 130 -9.15 9.30 -10.96
CA MET A 130 -8.83 8.93 -12.36
C MET A 130 -7.48 9.51 -12.81
N VAL A 131 -7.16 10.73 -12.38
CA VAL A 131 -5.86 11.36 -12.67
C VAL A 131 -4.74 10.60 -11.94
N LEU A 132 -4.93 10.28 -10.66
CA LEU A 132 -3.94 9.53 -9.87
C LEU A 132 -3.70 8.13 -10.46
N GLU A 133 -4.73 7.44 -10.90
CA GLU A 133 -4.64 6.13 -11.50
C GLU A 133 -3.84 6.17 -12.81
N LYS A 134 -4.17 7.10 -13.73
CA LYS A 134 -3.42 7.31 -14.98
C LYS A 134 -1.94 7.62 -14.71
N VAL A 135 -1.66 8.46 -13.72
CA VAL A 135 -0.30 8.86 -13.36
C VAL A 135 0.48 7.68 -12.75
N LEU A 136 -0.16 6.86 -11.91
CA LEU A 136 0.46 5.66 -11.37
C LEU A 136 0.73 4.58 -12.43
N HIS A 137 0.00 4.57 -13.55
CA HIS A 137 0.27 3.68 -14.69
C HIS A 137 1.60 3.97 -15.40
N THR A 138 2.15 5.16 -15.28
CA THR A 138 3.47 5.51 -15.85
C THR A 138 4.64 4.89 -15.09
N LEU A 139 4.39 4.40 -13.87
CA LEU A 139 5.39 3.79 -13.00
C LEU A 139 5.54 2.29 -13.27
N THR A 140 6.77 1.81 -13.19
CA THR A 140 7.01 0.36 -13.09
C THR A 140 6.44 -0.17 -11.77
N ASP A 141 6.21 -1.48 -11.67
CA ASP A 141 5.66 -2.11 -10.46
C ASP A 141 6.48 -1.81 -9.22
N SER A 142 7.80 -1.90 -9.34
CA SER A 142 8.69 -1.61 -8.22
C SER A 142 8.69 -0.12 -7.81
N GLU A 143 8.54 0.79 -8.75
CA GLU A 143 8.42 2.23 -8.47
C GLU A 143 7.09 2.52 -7.79
N ARG A 144 5.99 1.94 -8.29
CA ARG A 144 4.65 2.09 -7.73
C ARG A 144 4.58 1.57 -6.30
N GLN A 145 5.07 0.36 -6.04
CA GLN A 145 5.11 -0.21 -4.69
C GLN A 145 5.89 0.69 -3.72
N ILE A 146 7.05 1.21 -4.13
CA ILE A 146 7.85 2.10 -3.27
C ILE A 146 7.11 3.40 -2.97
N VAL A 147 6.43 3.99 -3.96
CA VAL A 147 5.62 5.21 -3.77
C VAL A 147 4.47 4.93 -2.80
N MET A 148 3.74 3.82 -2.98
CA MET A 148 2.63 3.45 -2.09
C MET A 148 3.10 3.21 -0.65
N LEU A 149 4.22 2.53 -0.46
CA LEU A 149 4.78 2.26 0.86
C LEU A 149 5.32 3.52 1.54
N HIS A 150 6.00 4.39 0.82
CA HIS A 150 6.60 5.58 1.41
C HIS A 150 5.60 6.73 1.53
N ALA A 151 4.95 7.11 0.43
CA ALA A 151 4.07 8.29 0.40
C ALA A 151 2.69 8.02 1.01
N LEU A 152 2.08 6.83 0.74
CA LEU A 152 0.74 6.51 1.22
C LEU A 152 0.74 5.87 2.61
N SER A 153 1.72 4.99 2.91
CA SER A 153 1.75 4.27 4.18
C SER A 153 2.69 4.89 5.21
N GLY A 154 3.42 5.94 4.86
CA GLY A 154 4.31 6.68 5.76
C GLY A 154 5.57 5.91 6.20
N LEU A 155 5.91 4.78 5.56
CA LEU A 155 7.10 4.03 5.89
C LEU A 155 8.37 4.80 5.52
N LYS A 156 9.39 4.75 6.38
CA LYS A 156 10.73 5.27 6.06
C LYS A 156 11.39 4.44 4.96
N HIS A 157 12.26 5.02 4.16
CA HIS A 157 12.97 4.30 3.08
C HIS A 157 13.67 3.02 3.55
N ARG A 158 14.18 3.00 4.78
CA ARG A 158 14.77 1.78 5.37
C ARG A 158 13.72 0.69 5.55
N GLU A 159 12.55 1.04 6.06
CA GLU A 159 11.45 0.09 6.29
C GLU A 159 10.88 -0.44 4.96
N VAL A 160 10.78 0.44 3.95
CA VAL A 160 10.43 0.06 2.57
C VAL A 160 11.46 -0.92 2.00
N ALA A 161 12.75 -0.64 2.19
CA ALA A 161 13.84 -1.49 1.72
C ALA A 161 13.80 -2.87 2.38
N ASP A 162 13.64 -2.91 3.72
CA ASP A 162 13.51 -4.14 4.50
C ASP A 162 12.30 -4.97 4.04
N LEU A 163 11.14 -4.33 3.85
CA LEU A 163 9.90 -5.00 3.43
C LEU A 163 9.99 -5.56 2.00
N LEU A 164 10.64 -4.84 1.09
CA LEU A 164 10.79 -5.27 -0.31
C LEU A 164 11.99 -6.19 -0.54
N GLY A 165 12.89 -6.35 0.44
CA GLY A 165 14.11 -7.15 0.33
C GLY A 165 15.14 -6.54 -0.63
N ILE A 166 15.26 -5.22 -0.67
CA ILE A 166 16.18 -4.47 -1.54
C ILE A 166 17.11 -3.57 -0.71
N PRO A 167 18.29 -3.19 -1.24
CA PRO A 167 19.13 -2.20 -0.57
C PRO A 167 18.42 -0.84 -0.41
N GLN A 168 18.64 -0.15 0.72
CA GLN A 168 18.04 1.15 0.99
C GLN A 168 18.37 2.18 -0.09
N ALA A 169 19.61 2.22 -0.59
CA ALA A 169 20.01 3.10 -1.69
C ALA A 169 19.16 2.86 -2.96
N THR A 170 18.81 1.59 -3.23
CA THR A 170 17.94 1.21 -4.35
C THR A 170 16.51 1.73 -4.13
N ALA A 171 15.97 1.62 -2.91
CA ALA A 171 14.64 2.15 -2.58
C ALA A 171 14.59 3.66 -2.80
N ILE A 172 15.58 4.41 -2.28
CA ILE A 172 15.69 5.87 -2.45
C ILE A 172 15.80 6.25 -3.94
N SER A 173 16.69 5.58 -4.68
CA SER A 173 16.90 5.88 -6.11
C SER A 173 15.63 5.64 -6.94
N ARG A 174 14.91 4.52 -6.70
CA ARG A 174 13.66 4.22 -7.39
C ARG A 174 12.54 5.18 -7.01
N TYR A 175 12.45 5.58 -5.73
CA TYR A 175 11.49 6.59 -5.28
C TYR A 175 11.71 7.92 -5.98
N ASN A 176 12.95 8.42 -6.02
CA ASN A 176 13.28 9.69 -6.70
C ASN A 176 12.98 9.64 -8.20
N ARG A 177 13.24 8.49 -8.85
CA ARG A 177 12.90 8.29 -10.27
C ARG A 177 11.39 8.29 -10.48
N ALA A 178 10.64 7.62 -9.61
CA ALA A 178 9.19 7.63 -9.64
C ALA A 178 8.63 9.05 -9.49
N LEU A 179 9.12 9.82 -8.52
CA LEU A 179 8.71 11.23 -8.36
C LEU A 179 9.01 12.08 -9.60
N GLY A 180 10.15 11.85 -10.26
CA GLY A 180 10.48 12.52 -11.53
C GLY A 180 9.44 12.22 -12.62
N LYS A 181 9.05 10.95 -12.78
CA LYS A 181 8.02 10.53 -13.74
C LYS A 181 6.66 11.15 -13.41
N LEU A 182 6.27 11.12 -12.13
CA LEU A 182 5.00 11.69 -11.66
C LEU A 182 4.94 13.20 -11.94
N ARG A 183 6.04 13.92 -11.65
CA ARG A 183 6.11 15.36 -11.91
C ARG A 183 5.99 15.68 -13.39
N ASN A 184 6.65 14.92 -14.25
CA ASN A 184 6.58 15.12 -15.71
C ASN A 184 5.20 14.83 -16.28
N SER A 185 4.50 13.83 -15.74
CA SER A 185 3.13 13.50 -16.19
C SER A 185 2.06 14.47 -15.66
N MET A 186 2.31 15.14 -14.54
CA MET A 186 1.39 16.16 -14.00
C MET A 186 1.69 17.57 -14.53
N GLY A 187 2.90 17.85 -14.98
CA GLY A 187 3.32 19.15 -15.50
C GLY A 187 3.22 19.29 -17.04
N GLY A 188 2.83 18.23 -17.74
CA GLY A 188 2.75 18.23 -19.19
C GLY A 188 1.48 18.84 -19.80
N ASP A 189 0.43 19.09 -19.01
CA ASP A 189 -0.86 19.61 -19.50
C ASP A 189 -1.01 21.12 -19.44
N ASP A 190 -0.08 21.87 -18.86
CA ASP A 190 -0.23 23.32 -18.64
C ASP A 190 0.65 24.23 -19.54
N LEU A 191 1.37 23.67 -20.53
CA LEU A 191 2.26 24.47 -21.39
C LEU A 191 1.84 24.57 -22.86
N ASP A 192 0.64 24.10 -23.22
CA ASP A 192 0.10 24.21 -24.61
C ASP A 192 -1.29 24.86 -24.66
N ARG A 193 -1.47 25.96 -23.92
CA ARG A 193 -2.58 26.91 -24.13
C ARG A 193 -2.15 28.35 -24.09
#